data_0dae927de4775f03b2fe27b29b743881
#
_entry.id   0dae927de4775f03b2fe27b29b743881
#
_cell.length_a   1.000
_cell.length_b   1.000
_cell.length_c   1.000
_cell.angle_alpha   90.00
_cell.angle_beta   90.00
_cell.angle_gamma   90.00
#
_symmetry.space_group_name_H-M   'P 1'
#
loop_
_entity.id
_entity.type
_entity.pdbx_description
1 polymer ?
#
loop_
_entity_poly.entity_id
_entity_poly.type
_entity_poly.pdbx_seq_one_letter_code
_entity_poly.pdbx_strand_id
1 'polypeptide(L)'
;MATKRKSKGAYMISAVAEMYEIHPQTLRLYEREGLLKPSRTEGNTRLYTDEDLERLEFILNLARDLGVNIAGIAIILQMRERMEEMNRQMQSFVEYVRSEMLTRFQQAAPSGGAAIVPIRRPAVVARPTVPRKP
;
A
#
# COMPACT_ATOMS: atom_id res chain seq x y z
N MET A 1 17.05 -11.27 0.52
CA MET A 1 16.67 -10.98 0.91
C MET A 1 16.12 -10.31 1.36
N ALA A 2 15.90 -10.01 1.38
CA ALA A 2 15.54 -9.28 1.66
C ALA A 2 14.73 -8.98 2.37
N THR A 3 14.50 -9.14 2.72
CA THR A 3 13.75 -9.01 3.40
C THR A 3 13.61 -8.05 4.06
N LYS A 4 13.31 -7.59 4.09
CA LYS A 4 13.18 -6.61 4.63
C LYS A 4 13.03 -6.57 5.88
N ARG A 5 13.51 -6.34 6.42
CA ARG A 5 13.49 -6.23 7.55
C ARG A 5 12.91 -5.12 7.85
N LYS A 6 12.08 -4.85 7.94
CA LYS A 6 11.55 -3.80 8.23
C LYS A 6 11.61 -3.48 9.48
N SER A 7 11.15 -2.73 9.93
CA SER A 7 11.12 -2.41 11.24
C SER A 7 12.23 -2.56 11.96
N LYS A 8 13.20 -2.25 11.59
CA LYS A 8 14.19 -2.26 12.36
C LYS A 8 14.05 -1.31 13.41
N GLY A 9 13.46 -0.19 13.33
CA GLY A 9 13.44 0.76 14.38
C GLY A 9 12.42 0.43 15.43
N ALA A 10 12.65 0.82 16.63
CA ALA A 10 11.69 0.71 17.70
C ALA A 10 11.87 1.95 18.52
N TYR A 11 10.96 2.87 18.41
CA TYR A 11 11.11 4.17 19.04
C TYR A 11 10.04 4.39 20.10
N MET A 12 10.45 5.00 21.19
CA MET A 12 9.49 5.29 22.23
C MET A 12 8.79 6.60 21.92
N ILE A 13 7.65 6.79 22.55
CA ILE A 13 6.82 7.93 22.21
C ILE A 13 7.56 9.26 22.38
N SER A 14 8.41 9.38 23.37
CA SER A 14 9.12 10.65 23.56
C SER A 14 10.07 10.91 22.41
N ALA A 15 10.73 9.87 21.93
CA ALA A 15 11.64 10.02 20.81
C ALA A 15 10.89 10.40 19.54
N VAL A 16 9.75 9.77 19.30
CA VAL A 16 8.98 10.08 18.13
C VAL A 16 8.45 11.50 18.19
N ALA A 17 7.97 11.90 19.35
CA ALA A 17 7.43 13.25 19.51
C ALA A 17 8.52 14.26 19.20
N GLU A 18 9.73 13.97 19.63
CA GLU A 18 10.80 14.89 19.39
C GLU A 18 11.23 14.90 17.92
N MET A 19 11.27 13.74 17.31
CA MET A 19 11.66 13.66 15.92
C MET A 19 10.74 14.47 15.02
N TYR A 20 9.46 14.47 15.32
CA TYR A 20 8.51 15.16 14.47
C TYR A 20 8.02 16.46 15.08
N GLU A 21 8.63 16.85 16.19
CA GLU A 21 8.31 18.13 16.80
C GLU A 21 6.83 18.25 17.10
N ILE A 22 6.27 17.24 17.69
CA ILE A 22 4.89 17.28 18.11
C ILE A 22 4.83 16.87 19.56
N HIS A 23 3.76 17.21 20.21
CA HIS A 23 3.60 16.89 21.61
C HIS A 23 3.24 15.41 21.74
N PRO A 24 3.75 14.72 22.75
CA PRO A 24 3.38 13.31 22.93
C PRO A 24 1.89 13.10 23.05
N GLN A 25 1.16 14.08 23.56
CA GLN A 25 -0.27 13.94 23.66
C GLN A 25 -0.92 13.83 22.29
N THR A 26 -0.33 14.46 21.28
CA THR A 26 -0.84 14.33 19.94
C THR A 26 -0.75 12.88 19.48
N LEU A 27 0.35 12.23 19.81
CA LEU A 27 0.49 10.82 19.44
C LEU A 27 -0.50 9.96 20.19
N ARG A 28 -0.75 10.28 21.45
CA ARG A 28 -1.73 9.52 22.21
C ARG A 28 -3.13 9.75 21.66
N LEU A 29 -3.39 10.95 21.19
CA LEU A 29 -4.67 11.23 20.57
C LEU A 29 -4.85 10.42 19.31
N TYR A 30 -3.82 10.39 18.47
CA TYR A 30 -3.90 9.60 17.24
C TYR A 30 -4.11 8.13 17.55
N GLU A 31 -3.48 7.64 18.60
CA GLU A 31 -3.67 6.25 18.96
C GLU A 31 -5.09 6.03 19.45
N ARG A 32 -5.59 6.96 20.25
CA ARG A 32 -6.94 6.82 20.79
C ARG A 32 -7.98 6.83 19.67
N GLU A 33 -7.70 7.62 18.63
CA GLU A 33 -8.63 7.69 17.53
C GLU A 33 -8.43 6.56 16.52
N GLY A 34 -7.51 5.67 16.79
CA GLY A 34 -7.31 4.55 15.90
C GLY A 34 -6.46 4.83 14.70
N LEU A 35 -5.84 5.98 14.63
CA LEU A 35 -5.01 6.30 13.48
C LEU A 35 -3.65 5.65 13.56
N LEU A 36 -3.15 5.43 14.75
CA LEU A 36 -1.87 4.78 14.96
C LEU A 36 -2.06 3.63 15.92
N LYS A 37 -1.30 2.58 15.73
CA LYS A 37 -1.38 1.44 16.61
C LYS A 37 -0.01 0.95 16.96
N PRO A 38 0.69 1.65 17.84
CA PRO A 38 2.02 1.21 18.21
C PRO A 38 1.95 -0.10 18.98
N SER A 39 2.98 -0.88 18.90
CA SER A 39 3.02 -2.08 19.69
C SER A 39 3.43 -1.69 21.10
N ARG A 40 3.38 -2.65 22.00
CA ARG A 40 3.74 -2.38 23.36
C ARG A 40 4.69 -3.43 23.87
N THR A 41 5.62 -3.02 24.70
CA THR A 41 6.53 -3.96 25.29
C THR A 41 5.82 -4.67 26.42
N GLU A 42 6.50 -5.58 27.02
CA GLU A 42 5.93 -6.27 28.15
C GLU A 42 5.64 -5.32 29.27
N GLY A 43 6.41 -4.26 29.39
CA GLY A 43 6.13 -3.27 30.40
C GLY A 43 5.06 -2.29 29.96
N ASN A 44 4.35 -2.60 28.88
CA ASN A 44 3.27 -1.76 28.42
C ASN A 44 3.75 -0.42 27.90
N THR A 45 4.96 -0.34 27.44
CA THR A 45 5.49 0.89 26.89
C THR A 45 5.26 0.88 25.37
N ARG A 46 4.82 2.00 24.85
CA ARG A 46 4.57 2.10 23.41
C ARG A 46 5.86 2.06 22.63
N LEU A 47 5.84 1.32 21.55
CA LEU A 47 6.97 1.27 20.65
C LEU A 47 6.47 1.50 19.23
N TYR A 48 7.13 2.40 18.55
CA TYR A 48 6.75 2.74 17.18
C TYR A 48 7.80 2.19 16.23
N THR A 49 7.34 1.50 15.19
CA THR A 49 8.26 0.95 14.20
C THR A 49 8.45 1.96 13.09
N ASP A 50 9.34 1.64 12.18
CA ASP A 50 9.53 2.51 11.03
C ASP A 50 8.26 2.63 10.22
N GLU A 51 7.48 1.57 10.14
CA GLU A 51 6.22 1.64 9.44
C GLU A 51 5.26 2.57 10.13
N ASP A 52 5.26 2.53 11.46
CA ASP A 52 4.43 3.45 12.20
C ASP A 52 4.84 4.89 11.95
N LEU A 53 6.14 5.12 11.78
CA LEU A 53 6.60 6.47 11.52
C LEU A 53 6.18 6.94 10.13
N GLU A 54 6.20 6.04 9.16
CA GLU A 54 5.73 6.41 7.83
C GLU A 54 4.25 6.78 7.88
N ARG A 55 3.49 6.02 8.63
CA ARG A 55 2.07 6.32 8.75
C ARG A 55 1.88 7.65 9.47
N LEU A 56 2.70 7.91 10.48
CA LEU A 56 2.62 9.17 11.19
C LEU A 56 2.95 10.33 10.26
N GLU A 57 3.94 10.18 9.42
CA GLU A 57 4.28 11.25 8.50
C GLU A 57 3.12 11.54 7.57
N PHE A 58 2.44 10.51 7.12
CA PHE A 58 1.30 10.71 6.26
C PHE A 58 0.20 11.45 7.02
N ILE A 59 -0.03 11.08 8.27
CA ILE A 59 -1.03 11.74 9.08
C ILE A 59 -0.69 13.20 9.30
N LEU A 60 0.58 13.47 9.61
CA LEU A 60 0.98 14.84 9.86
C LEU A 60 0.89 15.69 8.60
N ASN A 61 1.17 15.07 7.47
CA ASN A 61 1.02 15.77 6.24
C ASN A 61 -0.41 16.21 6.04
N LEU A 62 -1.35 15.33 6.29
CA LEU A 62 -2.74 15.68 6.15
C LEU A 62 -3.16 16.71 7.18
N ALA A 63 -2.69 16.54 8.39
CA ALA A 63 -3.14 17.43 9.46
C ALA A 63 -2.52 18.81 9.37
N ARG A 64 -1.20 18.85 9.18
CA ARG A 64 -0.55 20.13 9.19
C ARG A 64 -0.56 20.81 7.85
N ASP A 65 -0.14 20.10 6.84
CA ASP A 65 0.03 20.75 5.56
C ASP A 65 -1.29 20.97 4.83
N LEU A 66 -2.23 20.09 5.02
CA LEU A 66 -3.48 20.17 4.31
C LEU A 66 -4.66 20.55 5.20
N GLY A 67 -4.43 20.62 6.47
CA GLY A 67 -5.50 21.05 7.35
C GLY A 67 -6.66 20.10 7.51
N VAL A 68 -6.44 18.82 7.31
CA VAL A 68 -7.50 17.85 7.41
C VAL A 68 -7.73 17.52 8.88
N ASN A 69 -8.97 17.49 9.33
CA ASN A 69 -9.23 17.18 10.72
C ASN A 69 -9.15 15.66 10.93
N ILE A 70 -9.21 15.27 12.17
CA ILE A 70 -9.02 13.87 12.53
C ILE A 70 -10.00 12.94 11.85
N ALA A 71 -11.26 13.35 11.79
CA ALA A 71 -12.25 12.49 11.16
C ALA A 71 -11.91 12.28 9.68
N GLY A 72 -11.48 13.35 9.02
CA GLY A 72 -11.10 13.24 7.63
C GLY A 72 -9.87 12.37 7.45
N ILE A 73 -8.92 12.50 8.35
CA ILE A 73 -7.73 11.67 8.28
C ILE A 73 -8.10 10.21 8.42
N ALA A 74 -9.01 9.90 9.35
CA ALA A 74 -9.42 8.52 9.54
C ALA A 74 -10.04 7.96 8.27
N ILE A 75 -10.87 8.75 7.61
CA ILE A 75 -11.50 8.30 6.39
C ILE A 75 -10.46 8.09 5.29
N ILE A 76 -9.54 9.01 5.17
CA ILE A 76 -8.51 8.89 4.14
C ILE A 76 -7.66 7.65 4.38
N LEU A 77 -7.32 7.38 5.63
CA LEU A 77 -6.52 6.20 5.92
C LEU A 77 -7.29 4.93 5.58
N GLN A 78 -8.58 4.90 5.88
CA GLN A 78 -9.37 3.74 5.54
C GLN A 78 -9.45 3.56 4.03
N MET A 79 -9.65 4.64 3.31
CA MET A 79 -9.72 4.55 1.87
C MET A 79 -8.40 4.09 1.29
N ARG A 80 -7.31 4.56 1.85
CA ARG A 80 -6.01 4.17 1.36
C ARG A 80 -5.79 2.68 1.57
N GLU A 81 -6.16 2.18 2.73
CA GLU A 81 -5.99 0.76 3.02
C GLU A 81 -6.87 -0.08 2.11
N ARG A 82 -8.07 0.42 1.83
CA ARG A 82 -8.94 -0.29 0.96
C ARG A 82 -8.39 -0.34 -0.44
N MET A 83 -7.83 0.75 -0.89
CA MET A 83 -7.24 0.79 -2.21
C MET A 83 -6.05 -0.14 -2.31
N GLU A 84 -5.25 -0.21 -1.27
CA GLU A 84 -4.12 -1.12 -1.27
C GLU A 84 -4.59 -2.57 -1.32
N GLU A 85 -5.65 -2.86 -0.58
CA GLU A 85 -6.18 -4.20 -0.58
C GLU A 85 -6.75 -4.57 -1.94
N MET A 86 -7.48 -3.64 -2.55
CA MET A 86 -8.02 -3.89 -3.87
C MET A 86 -6.91 -4.08 -4.87
N ASN A 87 -5.83 -3.33 -4.73
CA ASN A 87 -4.72 -3.46 -5.63
C ASN A 87 -4.06 -4.83 -5.48
N ARG A 88 -3.93 -5.30 -4.25
CA ARG A 88 -3.36 -6.61 -4.03
C ARG A 88 -4.25 -7.69 -4.64
N GLN A 89 -5.55 -7.55 -4.48
CA GLN A 89 -6.47 -8.53 -5.05
C GLN A 89 -6.39 -8.53 -6.55
N MET A 90 -6.28 -7.34 -7.13
CA MET A 90 -6.17 -7.25 -8.57
C MET A 90 -4.91 -7.93 -9.07
N GLN A 91 -3.81 -7.70 -8.38
CA GLN A 91 -2.57 -8.32 -8.80
C GLN A 91 -2.62 -9.83 -8.64
N SER A 92 -3.25 -10.30 -7.58
CA SER A 92 -3.42 -11.74 -7.41
C SER A 92 -4.25 -12.32 -8.53
N PHE A 93 -5.30 -11.63 -8.89
CA PHE A 93 -6.16 -12.10 -9.96
C PHE A 93 -5.41 -12.14 -11.27
N VAL A 94 -4.65 -11.12 -11.55
CA VAL A 94 -3.87 -11.08 -12.78
C VAL A 94 -2.88 -12.23 -12.81
N GLU A 95 -2.24 -12.48 -11.70
CA GLU A 95 -1.29 -13.57 -11.63
C GLU A 95 -1.98 -14.90 -11.82
N TYR A 96 -3.15 -15.05 -11.23
CA TYR A 96 -3.88 -16.28 -11.38
C TYR A 96 -4.27 -16.50 -12.84
N VAL A 97 -4.77 -15.48 -13.48
CA VAL A 97 -5.17 -15.60 -14.87
C VAL A 97 -3.96 -15.91 -15.74
N ARG A 98 -2.87 -15.25 -15.44
CA ARG A 98 -1.68 -15.49 -16.24
C ARG A 98 -1.21 -16.92 -16.10
N SER A 99 -1.15 -17.43 -14.90
CA SER A 99 -0.67 -18.77 -14.72
C SER A 99 -1.63 -19.78 -15.31
N GLU A 100 -2.93 -19.51 -15.21
CA GLU A 100 -3.89 -20.39 -15.81
C GLU A 100 -3.75 -20.43 -17.31
N MET A 101 -3.54 -19.29 -17.91
CA MET A 101 -3.39 -19.25 -19.34
C MET A 101 -2.12 -19.94 -19.78
N LEU A 102 -1.07 -19.75 -19.04
CA LEU A 102 0.17 -20.42 -19.38
C LEU A 102 -0.01 -21.94 -19.29
N THR A 103 -0.65 -22.39 -18.24
CA THR A 103 -0.87 -23.79 -18.07
C THR A 103 -1.69 -24.36 -19.20
N ARG A 104 -2.78 -23.70 -19.51
CA ARG A 104 -3.60 -24.19 -20.58
C ARG A 104 -2.91 -24.15 -21.91
N PHE A 105 -2.14 -23.11 -22.09
CA PHE A 105 -1.43 -23.00 -23.34
C PHE A 105 -0.45 -24.14 -23.47
N GLN A 106 0.23 -24.46 -22.43
CA GLN A 106 1.18 -25.55 -22.49
C GLN A 106 0.49 -26.87 -22.67
N GLN A 107 -0.61 -27.05 -22.01
CA GLN A 107 -1.31 -28.27 -22.13
C GLN A 107 -1.92 -28.41 -23.51
N ALA A 108 -2.34 -27.30 -24.02
CA ALA A 108 -2.96 -27.39 -25.31
C ALA A 108 -1.97 -27.53 -26.42
N ALA A 109 -0.81 -27.36 -26.15
CA ALA A 109 0.13 -27.38 -27.14
C ALA A 109 0.07 -28.65 -27.77
N PRO A 110 -0.37 -28.87 -28.63
CA PRO A 110 -0.52 -30.09 -29.17
C PRO A 110 0.42 -30.39 -30.00
N SER A 111 0.51 -31.25 -30.12
CA SER A 111 1.43 -31.60 -30.87
C SER A 111 1.09 -31.27 -32.14
N GLY A 112 0.45 -31.13 -32.55
CA GLY A 112 0.15 -30.91 -33.77
C GLY A 112 0.27 -29.81 -34.29
N GLY A 113 0.80 -29.26 -34.12
CA GLY A 113 0.91 -28.17 -34.73
C GLY A 113 0.03 -27.35 -34.95
N ALA A 114 -0.62 -27.33 -34.61
CA ALA A 114 -1.50 -26.54 -34.79
C ALA A 114 -1.39 -25.33 -34.85
N ALA A 115 -1.03 -25.03 -35.11
CA ALA A 115 -1.02 -23.83 -35.26
C ALA A 115 -1.54 -22.88 -34.54
N ILE A 116 -1.23 -22.66 -33.90
CA ILE A 116 -1.66 -21.77 -33.17
C ILE A 116 -1.39 -20.60 -33.59
N VAL A 117 -1.94 -19.99 -33.88
CA VAL A 117 -1.72 -18.85 -34.21
C VAL A 117 -1.53 -17.98 -33.28
N PRO A 118 -0.78 -17.35 -33.26
CA PRO A 118 -0.45 -16.48 -32.36
C PRO A 118 -1.28 -15.39 -32.39
N ILE A 119 -1.63 -15.10 -31.64
CA ILE A 119 -2.38 -14.10 -31.57
C ILE A 119 -1.77 -12.97 -31.55
N ARG A 120 -1.80 -12.29 -32.07
CA ARG A 120 -1.21 -11.23 -32.01
C ARG A 120 -1.67 -10.43 -31.16
N ARG A 121 -1.20 -9.89 -30.56
CA ARG A 121 -1.54 -9.11 -29.63
C ARG A 121 -2.09 -8.05 -30.13
N PRO A 122 -2.85 -7.69 -29.73
CA PRO A 122 -3.52 -6.63 -30.07
C PRO A 122 -2.83 -5.52 -29.95
N ALA A 123 -2.27 -5.43 -29.67
CA ALA A 123 -1.69 -4.43 -29.48
C ALA A 123 -2.17 -3.43 -29.59
N VAL A 124 -2.26 -3.15 -29.73
CA VAL A 124 -2.47 -2.14 -29.83
C VAL A 124 -3.31 -1.46 -29.75
N VAL A 125 -3.70 -1.42 -29.30
CA VAL A 125 -4.51 -0.79 -29.05
C VAL A 125 -4.17 0.35 -28.90
N ALA A 126 -4.08 0.83 -29.48
CA ALA A 126 -3.66 1.98 -29.45
C ALA A 126 -4.30 2.82 -28.70
N ARG A 127 -3.78 3.41 -28.16
CA ARG A 127 -4.27 4.21 -27.40
C ARG A 127 -4.84 5.20 -28.10
N PRO A 128 -5.67 5.63 -27.81
CA PRO A 128 -6.34 6.61 -28.37
C PRO A 128 -5.67 7.80 -28.33
N THR A 129 -5.35 8.29 -29.18
CA THR A 129 -4.69 9.38 -29.13
C THR A 129 -5.63 10.36 -29.05
N VAL A 130 -5.68 10.93 -28.14
CA VAL A 130 -6.46 11.95 -27.98
C VAL A 130 -6.15 12.99 -28.85
N PRO A 131 -6.85 13.51 -29.33
CA PRO A 131 -6.63 14.55 -30.22
C PRO A 131 -6.32 15.71 -29.51
N ARG A 132 -5.54 16.29 -29.81
CA ARG A 132 -5.21 17.31 -29.19
C ARG A 132 -5.96 18.31 -29.58
N LYS A 133 -6.36 18.90 -29.07
CA LYS A 133 -7.04 19.91 -29.25
C LYS A 133 -6.36 20.91 -29.70
N PRO A 134 -6.56 21.53 -30.30
CA PRO A 134 -5.88 22.64 -30.79
C PRO A 134 -5.73 23.62 -29.80
#